data_0485ae9cba6fd29d8d2ce65df1cf6899
#
_entry.id   0485ae9cba6fd29d8d2ce65df1cf6899
#
_cell.length_a   1.000
_cell.length_b   1.000
_cell.length_c   1.000
_cell.angle_alpha   90.00
_cell.angle_beta   90.00
_cell.angle_gamma   90.00
#
_symmetry.space_group_name_H-M   'P 1'
#
loop_
_entity.id
_entity.type
_entity.pdbx_description
1 polymer ?
#
loop_
_entity_poly.entity_id
_entity_poly.type
_entity_poly.pdbx_seq_one_letter_code
_entity_poly.pdbx_strand_id
1 'polypeptide(L)'
;SSAASDVYKRQTSSNATLPVNIECCNKMGAEPEISSFVLPLGATINMDGTAIYQAVCAVFIACCYGVQLTLGDMAMIVLTATLASIGTDGVSGAGMILMAMVLTQVGLPVEGIAIIAGVDKLFDMGRTALNITGDATCALFISRLEREKAAKKAAKAVK
;
A
#
# COMPACT_ATOMS: atom_id res chain seq x y z
N SER A 1 -19.43 10.93 -16.60
CA SER A 1 -19.93 11.82 -15.65
C SER A 1 -19.14 11.81 -14.33
N SER A 2 -19.29 12.84 -13.50
CA SER A 2 -18.50 13.09 -12.30
C SER A 2 -18.53 11.93 -11.29
N ALA A 3 -19.68 11.31 -11.06
CA ALA A 3 -19.82 10.21 -10.10
C ALA A 3 -19.00 8.97 -10.48
N ALA A 4 -18.97 8.58 -11.75
CA ALA A 4 -18.15 7.45 -12.21
C ALA A 4 -16.66 7.76 -12.12
N SER A 5 -16.25 9.01 -12.40
CA SER A 5 -14.88 9.46 -12.22
C SER A 5 -14.45 9.47 -10.75
N ASP A 6 -15.36 9.82 -9.84
CA ASP A 6 -15.08 9.84 -8.40
C ASP A 6 -14.95 8.41 -7.83
N VAL A 7 -15.85 7.49 -8.21
CA VAL A 7 -15.74 6.07 -7.87
C VAL A 7 -14.41 5.48 -8.37
N TYR A 8 -14.06 5.78 -9.62
CA TYR A 8 -12.81 5.30 -10.21
C TYR A 8 -11.56 5.79 -9.47
N LYS A 9 -11.51 7.08 -9.11
CA LYS A 9 -10.41 7.65 -8.33
C LYS A 9 -10.25 6.98 -6.98
N ARG A 10 -11.35 6.67 -6.31
CA ARG A 10 -11.34 5.97 -5.02
C ARG A 10 -10.80 4.54 -5.12
N GLN A 11 -11.02 3.85 -6.23
CA GLN A 11 -10.54 2.49 -6.42
C GLN A 11 -9.03 2.38 -6.69
N THR A 12 -8.37 3.48 -7.08
CA THR A 12 -6.95 3.49 -7.45
C THR A 12 -6.10 4.47 -6.63
N SER A 13 -6.64 4.98 -5.53
CA SER A 13 -5.93 5.94 -4.67
C SER A 13 -6.31 5.75 -3.20
N SER A 14 -5.33 5.41 -2.38
CA SER A 14 -5.51 5.29 -0.92
C SER A 14 -5.97 6.63 -0.31
N ASN A 15 -5.43 7.74 -0.78
CA ASN A 15 -5.83 9.08 -0.33
C ASN A 15 -7.29 9.41 -0.68
N ALA A 16 -7.75 9.06 -1.88
CA ALA A 16 -9.13 9.28 -2.28
C ALA A 16 -10.13 8.36 -1.56
N THR A 17 -9.66 7.19 -1.09
CA THR A 17 -10.47 6.25 -0.31
C THR A 17 -10.51 6.59 1.18
N LEU A 18 -9.58 7.40 1.66
CA LEU A 18 -9.38 7.68 3.09
C LEU A 18 -10.66 8.04 3.86
N PRO A 19 -11.56 8.94 3.40
CA PRO A 19 -12.78 9.26 4.13
C PRO A 19 -13.68 8.04 4.34
N VAL A 20 -13.80 7.19 3.32
CA VAL A 20 -14.60 5.96 3.38
C VAL A 20 -13.95 4.94 4.31
N ASN A 21 -12.62 4.83 4.27
CA ASN A 21 -11.88 3.91 5.14
C ASN A 21 -12.02 4.31 6.62
N ILE A 22 -11.95 5.60 6.94
CA ILE A 22 -12.20 6.12 8.30
C ILE A 22 -13.61 5.76 8.77
N GLU A 23 -14.62 6.00 7.94
CA GLU A 23 -16.01 5.69 8.28
C GLU A 23 -16.20 4.18 8.54
N CYS A 24 -15.64 3.33 7.69
CA CYS A 24 -15.69 1.88 7.85
C CYS A 24 -14.98 1.42 9.12
N CYS A 25 -13.78 1.91 9.42
CA CYS A 25 -13.04 1.56 10.62
C CYS A 25 -13.79 1.97 11.89
N ASN A 26 -14.41 3.15 11.91
CA ASN A 26 -15.22 3.60 13.04
C ASN A 26 -16.45 2.70 13.24
N LYS A 27 -17.12 2.28 12.16
CA LYS A 27 -18.22 1.30 12.23
C LYS A 27 -17.79 -0.09 12.71
N MET A 28 -16.57 -0.50 12.39
CA MET A 28 -15.98 -1.75 12.88
C MET A 28 -15.48 -1.65 14.33
N GLY A 29 -15.56 -0.47 14.93
CA GLY A 29 -15.25 -0.24 16.33
C GLY A 29 -13.84 0.32 16.59
N ALA A 30 -13.17 0.90 15.62
CA ALA A 30 -11.99 1.70 15.86
C ALA A 30 -12.37 2.99 16.62
N GLU A 31 -11.48 3.46 17.49
CA GLU A 31 -11.66 4.75 18.14
C GLU A 31 -11.45 5.88 17.13
N PRO A 32 -12.37 6.88 17.05
CA PRO A 32 -12.27 7.95 16.04
C PRO A 32 -10.95 8.73 16.07
N GLU A 33 -10.38 8.91 17.26
CA GLU A 33 -9.08 9.58 17.44
C GLU A 33 -7.95 8.76 16.81
N ILE A 34 -7.96 7.44 17.00
CA ILE A 34 -6.96 6.52 16.44
C ILE A 34 -7.13 6.41 14.93
N SER A 35 -8.34 6.21 14.43
CA SER A 35 -8.59 6.10 13.00
C SER A 35 -8.23 7.38 12.25
N SER A 36 -8.51 8.55 12.82
CA SER A 36 -8.18 9.86 12.23
C SER A 36 -6.68 10.13 12.18
N PHE A 37 -5.87 9.46 12.97
CA PHE A 37 -4.41 9.57 12.96
C PHE A 37 -3.74 8.46 12.15
N VAL A 38 -4.13 7.20 12.40
CA VAL A 38 -3.45 6.02 11.82
C VAL A 38 -3.73 5.89 10.32
N LEU A 39 -4.98 6.12 9.88
CA LEU A 39 -5.33 5.91 8.48
C LEU A 39 -4.69 6.92 7.53
N PRO A 40 -4.64 8.25 7.81
CA PRO A 40 -3.88 9.18 6.97
C PRO A 40 -2.38 8.89 6.94
N LEU A 41 -1.81 8.48 8.08
CA LEU A 41 -0.41 8.09 8.15
C LEU A 41 -0.15 6.83 7.32
N GLY A 42 -1.01 5.81 7.44
CA GLY A 42 -0.94 4.58 6.66
C GLY A 42 -1.04 4.82 5.16
N ALA A 43 -1.96 5.68 4.73
CA ALA A 43 -2.13 6.01 3.31
C ALA A 43 -0.86 6.57 2.63
N THR A 44 0.13 7.02 3.39
CA THR A 44 1.42 7.52 2.88
C THR A 44 2.60 6.59 3.17
N ILE A 45 2.55 5.79 4.24
CA ILE A 45 3.69 4.96 4.68
C ILE A 45 3.44 3.47 4.38
N ASN A 46 2.21 3.01 4.53
CA ASN A 46 1.86 1.60 4.36
C ASN A 46 1.44 1.29 2.93
N MET A 47 2.42 1.02 2.08
CA MET A 47 2.26 0.72 0.66
C MET A 47 2.63 -0.73 0.32
N ASP A 48 2.20 -1.68 1.15
CA ASP A 48 2.53 -3.10 1.02
C ASP A 48 2.13 -3.68 -0.35
N GLY A 49 0.93 -3.36 -0.81
CA GLY A 49 0.45 -3.77 -2.13
C GLY A 49 1.31 -3.22 -3.26
N THR A 50 1.86 -2.01 -3.10
CA THR A 50 2.76 -1.39 -4.09
C THR A 50 4.11 -2.11 -4.10
N ALA A 51 4.69 -2.42 -2.95
CA ALA A 51 5.95 -3.14 -2.85
C ALA A 51 5.85 -4.56 -3.45
N ILE A 52 4.77 -5.29 -3.13
CA ILE A 52 4.50 -6.62 -3.70
C ILE A 52 4.36 -6.54 -5.23
N TYR A 53 3.57 -5.59 -5.72
CA TYR A 53 3.38 -5.40 -7.15
C TYR A 53 4.71 -5.15 -7.88
N GLN A 54 5.55 -4.25 -7.35
CA GLN A 54 6.84 -3.93 -7.95
C GLN A 54 7.76 -5.15 -8.03
N ALA A 55 7.82 -5.93 -6.94
CA ALA A 55 8.65 -7.13 -6.91
C ALA A 55 8.16 -8.18 -7.94
N VAL A 56 6.86 -8.44 -7.99
CA VAL A 56 6.28 -9.40 -8.94
C VAL A 56 6.50 -8.95 -10.39
N CYS A 57 6.26 -7.67 -10.69
CA CYS A 57 6.46 -7.15 -12.04
C CYS A 57 7.92 -7.15 -12.47
N ALA A 58 8.87 -6.85 -11.57
CA ALA A 58 10.30 -6.90 -11.88
C ALA A 58 10.74 -8.33 -12.26
N VAL A 59 10.30 -9.32 -11.48
CA VAL A 59 10.57 -10.73 -11.79
C VAL A 59 9.91 -11.14 -13.11
N PHE A 60 8.67 -10.73 -13.35
CA PHE A 60 7.96 -11.02 -14.60
C PHE A 60 8.69 -10.42 -15.82
N ILE A 61 9.11 -9.14 -15.72
CA ILE A 61 9.86 -8.47 -16.80
C ILE A 61 11.20 -9.19 -17.02
N ALA A 62 11.93 -9.57 -15.96
CA ALA A 62 13.15 -10.36 -16.10
C ALA A 62 12.91 -11.67 -16.89
N CYS A 63 11.83 -12.39 -16.58
CA CYS A 63 11.45 -13.59 -17.32
C CYS A 63 11.14 -13.30 -18.79
N CYS A 64 10.43 -12.22 -19.09
CA CYS A 64 10.11 -11.84 -20.48
C CYS A 64 11.35 -11.52 -21.30
N TYR A 65 12.38 -10.94 -20.69
CA TYR A 65 13.64 -10.60 -21.34
C TYR A 65 14.70 -11.72 -21.24
N GLY A 66 14.37 -12.86 -20.64
CA GLY A 66 15.29 -13.98 -20.46
C GLY A 66 16.45 -13.69 -19.50
N VAL A 67 16.30 -12.71 -18.63
CA VAL A 67 17.32 -12.34 -17.64
C VAL A 67 17.22 -13.26 -16.43
N GLN A 68 18.32 -13.91 -16.08
CA GLN A 68 18.42 -14.75 -14.90
C GLN A 68 18.71 -13.89 -13.66
N LEU A 69 17.73 -13.78 -12.76
CA LEU A 69 17.92 -13.08 -11.50
C LEU A 69 18.62 -13.97 -10.47
N THR A 70 19.66 -13.46 -9.87
CA THR A 70 20.32 -14.09 -8.72
C THR A 70 19.52 -13.86 -7.43
N LEU A 71 19.85 -14.59 -6.36
CA LEU A 71 19.28 -14.31 -5.03
C LEU A 71 19.61 -12.91 -4.53
N GLY A 72 20.78 -12.37 -4.91
CA GLY A 72 21.18 -10.99 -4.62
C GLY A 72 20.29 -9.98 -5.32
N ASP A 73 19.97 -10.20 -6.60
CA ASP A 73 19.06 -9.33 -7.37
C ASP A 73 17.65 -9.36 -6.79
N MET A 74 17.15 -10.54 -6.40
CA MET A 74 15.84 -10.67 -5.75
C MET A 74 15.79 -9.92 -4.42
N ALA A 75 16.83 -10.03 -3.59
CA ALA A 75 16.93 -9.28 -2.33
C ALA A 75 16.98 -7.76 -2.59
N MET A 76 17.72 -7.34 -3.63
CA MET A 76 17.80 -5.93 -4.03
C MET A 76 16.45 -5.40 -4.52
N ILE A 77 15.69 -6.19 -5.32
CA ILE A 77 14.34 -5.84 -5.77
C ILE A 77 13.43 -5.62 -4.56
N VAL A 78 13.40 -6.56 -3.61
CA VAL A 78 12.56 -6.43 -2.40
C VAL A 78 12.93 -5.21 -1.59
N LEU A 79 14.22 -4.99 -1.34
CA LEU A 79 14.69 -3.82 -0.59
C LEU A 79 14.32 -2.51 -1.29
N THR A 80 14.62 -2.40 -2.58
CA THR A 80 14.35 -1.19 -3.36
C THR A 80 12.85 -0.93 -3.48
N ALA A 81 12.03 -1.96 -3.76
CA ALA A 81 10.58 -1.85 -3.83
C ALA A 81 9.98 -1.39 -2.50
N THR A 82 10.45 -1.94 -1.38
CA THR A 82 10.00 -1.55 -0.04
C THR A 82 10.39 -0.11 0.27
N LEU A 83 11.64 0.29 0.03
CA LEU A 83 12.09 1.66 0.29
C LEU A 83 11.41 2.67 -0.63
N ALA A 84 11.24 2.33 -1.91
CA ALA A 84 10.55 3.19 -2.87
C ALA A 84 9.06 3.35 -2.57
N SER A 85 8.42 2.34 -1.99
CA SER A 85 7.00 2.39 -1.63
C SER A 85 6.72 3.29 -0.42
N ILE A 86 7.68 3.44 0.50
CA ILE A 86 7.55 4.29 1.69
C ILE A 86 7.60 5.76 1.27
N GLY A 87 6.59 6.53 1.67
CA GLY A 87 6.52 7.97 1.38
C GLY A 87 6.10 8.31 -0.05
N THR A 88 5.66 7.32 -0.82
CA THR A 88 5.00 7.59 -2.09
C THR A 88 3.58 8.05 -1.84
N ASP A 89 3.19 9.16 -2.46
CA ASP A 89 1.80 9.61 -2.39
C ASP A 89 0.86 8.51 -2.88
N GLY A 90 -0.19 8.24 -2.11
CA GLY A 90 -1.23 7.26 -2.45
C GLY A 90 -2.09 7.69 -3.63
N VAL A 91 -1.43 8.14 -4.72
CA VAL A 91 -2.05 8.63 -5.96
C VAL A 91 -1.98 7.56 -7.05
N SER A 92 -3.00 7.59 -7.91
CA SER A 92 -3.07 6.66 -9.05
C SER A 92 -1.87 6.82 -9.99
N GLY A 93 -1.26 5.70 -10.37
CA GLY A 93 -0.14 5.66 -11.33
C GLY A 93 1.27 5.83 -10.74
N ALA A 94 1.41 6.18 -9.46
CA ALA A 94 2.72 6.30 -8.82
C ALA A 94 3.54 5.00 -8.90
N GLY A 95 2.88 3.84 -8.89
CA GLY A 95 3.53 2.54 -8.99
C GLY A 95 4.36 2.32 -10.24
N MET A 96 3.95 2.85 -11.40
CA MET A 96 4.74 2.72 -12.64
C MET A 96 6.01 3.57 -12.61
N ILE A 97 5.95 4.77 -12.02
CA ILE A 97 7.14 5.64 -11.87
C ILE A 97 8.19 4.94 -10.99
N LEU A 98 7.74 4.36 -9.88
CA LEU A 98 8.62 3.63 -8.97
C LEU A 98 9.15 2.34 -9.59
N MET A 99 8.37 1.70 -10.47
CA MET A 99 8.81 0.51 -11.20
C MET A 99 10.07 0.78 -12.03
N ALA A 100 10.15 1.95 -12.68
CA ALA A 100 11.33 2.34 -13.42
C ALA A 100 12.59 2.38 -12.53
N MET A 101 12.46 2.86 -11.30
CA MET A 101 13.57 2.87 -10.33
C MET A 101 13.99 1.46 -9.95
N VAL A 102 13.04 0.57 -9.65
CA VAL A 102 13.32 -0.83 -9.28
C VAL A 102 14.03 -1.56 -10.43
N LEU A 103 13.54 -1.43 -11.66
CA LEU A 103 14.14 -2.06 -12.82
C LEU A 103 15.56 -1.56 -13.08
N THR A 104 15.76 -0.25 -13.01
CA THR A 104 17.10 0.37 -13.20
C THR A 104 18.11 -0.15 -12.16
N GLN A 105 17.68 -0.33 -10.92
CA GLN A 105 18.55 -0.77 -9.83
C GLN A 105 19.13 -2.18 -10.06
N VAL A 106 18.38 -3.04 -10.73
CA VAL A 106 18.80 -4.43 -11.02
C VAL A 106 19.22 -4.63 -12.50
N GLY A 107 19.41 -3.53 -13.23
CA GLY A 107 19.87 -3.56 -14.61
C GLY A 107 18.86 -4.15 -15.62
N LEU A 108 17.57 -4.15 -15.29
CA LEU A 108 16.51 -4.57 -16.18
C LEU A 108 16.08 -3.44 -17.12
N PRO A 109 15.65 -3.76 -18.36
CA PRO A 109 15.22 -2.75 -19.32
C PRO A 109 13.92 -2.08 -18.86
N VAL A 110 13.94 -0.75 -18.79
CA VAL A 110 12.80 0.06 -18.36
C VAL A 110 11.65 -0.02 -19.37
N GLU A 111 11.95 -0.31 -20.62
CA GLU A 111 10.98 -0.55 -21.70
C GLU A 111 10.02 -1.70 -21.38
N GLY A 112 10.42 -2.62 -20.49
CA GLY A 112 9.58 -3.70 -19.99
C GLY A 112 8.30 -3.21 -19.29
N ILE A 113 8.27 -1.98 -18.82
CA ILE A 113 7.05 -1.38 -18.26
C ILE A 113 5.91 -1.35 -19.27
N ALA A 114 6.21 -1.20 -20.55
CA ALA A 114 5.20 -1.21 -21.62
C ALA A 114 4.39 -2.52 -21.65
N ILE A 115 5.00 -3.64 -21.25
CA ILE A 115 4.35 -4.96 -21.23
C ILE A 115 3.22 -5.00 -20.19
N ILE A 116 3.44 -4.36 -19.04
CA ILE A 116 2.49 -4.35 -17.93
C ILE A 116 1.54 -3.15 -17.96
N ALA A 117 1.86 -2.10 -18.71
CA ALA A 117 1.07 -0.86 -18.76
C ALA A 117 -0.41 -1.09 -19.14
N GLY A 118 -0.69 -2.06 -20.00
CA GLY A 118 -2.05 -2.40 -20.44
C GLY A 118 -2.94 -2.98 -19.33
N VAL A 119 -2.35 -3.58 -18.30
CA VAL A 119 -3.06 -4.22 -17.17
C VAL A 119 -2.84 -3.50 -15.84
N ASP A 120 -1.97 -2.48 -15.82
CA ASP A 120 -1.59 -1.76 -14.60
C ASP A 120 -2.80 -1.24 -13.81
N LYS A 121 -3.86 -0.82 -14.49
CA LYS A 121 -5.08 -0.34 -13.83
C LYS A 121 -5.76 -1.39 -12.96
N LEU A 122 -5.79 -2.64 -13.36
CA LEU A 122 -6.33 -3.72 -12.55
C LEU A 122 -5.46 -3.96 -11.32
N PHE A 123 -4.14 -3.94 -11.50
CA PHE A 123 -3.19 -4.07 -10.40
C PHE A 123 -3.23 -2.86 -9.45
N ASP A 124 -3.47 -1.65 -9.98
CA ASP A 124 -3.61 -0.44 -9.18
C ASP A 124 -4.81 -0.54 -8.22
N MET A 125 -5.92 -1.11 -8.66
CA MET A 125 -7.08 -1.41 -7.81
C MET A 125 -6.73 -2.44 -6.72
N GLY A 126 -6.04 -3.52 -7.09
CA GLY A 126 -5.59 -4.55 -6.15
C GLY A 126 -4.61 -4.01 -5.11
N ARG A 127 -3.64 -3.20 -5.53
CA ARG A 127 -2.69 -2.52 -4.63
C ARG A 127 -3.40 -1.64 -3.62
N THR A 128 -4.33 -0.81 -4.10
CA THR A 128 -5.12 0.08 -3.24
C THR A 128 -5.93 -0.71 -2.21
N ALA A 129 -6.59 -1.79 -2.63
CA ALA A 129 -7.34 -2.65 -1.73
C ALA A 129 -6.46 -3.26 -0.64
N LEU A 130 -5.25 -3.74 -0.99
CA LEU A 130 -4.29 -4.26 -0.02
C LEU A 130 -3.84 -3.18 0.97
N ASN A 131 -3.41 -2.02 0.48
CA ASN A 131 -2.92 -0.92 1.30
C ASN A 131 -3.98 -0.48 2.32
N ILE A 132 -5.21 -0.16 1.88
CA ILE A 132 -6.27 0.29 2.78
C ILE A 132 -6.73 -0.79 3.77
N THR A 133 -6.62 -2.07 3.42
CA THR A 133 -6.92 -3.17 4.34
C THR A 133 -5.85 -3.28 5.43
N GLY A 134 -4.58 -3.12 5.08
CA GLY A 134 -3.49 -3.02 6.04
C GLY A 134 -3.67 -1.87 7.02
N ASP A 135 -3.99 -0.68 6.51
CA ASP A 135 -4.27 0.51 7.30
C ASP A 135 -5.43 0.29 8.29
N ALA A 136 -6.54 -0.26 7.80
CA ALA A 136 -7.71 -0.56 8.61
C ALA A 136 -7.39 -1.58 9.72
N THR A 137 -6.64 -2.62 9.38
CA THR A 137 -6.20 -3.65 10.33
C THR A 137 -5.33 -3.03 11.44
N CYS A 138 -4.40 -2.17 11.07
CA CYS A 138 -3.55 -1.46 12.02
C CYS A 138 -4.36 -0.57 12.96
N ALA A 139 -5.29 0.22 12.43
CA ALA A 139 -6.14 1.11 13.22
C ALA A 139 -7.01 0.34 14.23
N LEU A 140 -7.62 -0.77 13.81
CA LEU A 140 -8.40 -1.63 14.68
C LEU A 140 -7.55 -2.31 15.76
N PHE A 141 -6.37 -2.77 15.40
CA PHE A 141 -5.43 -3.40 16.33
C PHE A 141 -4.95 -2.42 17.40
N ILE A 142 -4.56 -1.22 17.01
CA ILE A 142 -4.14 -0.16 17.95
C ILE A 142 -5.30 0.24 18.87
N SER A 143 -6.52 0.42 18.32
CA SER A 143 -7.71 0.73 19.11
C SER A 143 -7.99 -0.34 20.18
N ARG A 144 -7.83 -1.61 19.82
CA ARG A 144 -7.97 -2.71 20.77
C ARG A 144 -6.92 -2.67 21.87
N LEU A 145 -5.65 -2.44 21.51
CA LEU A 145 -4.56 -2.36 22.48
C LEU A 145 -4.76 -1.19 23.48
N GLU A 146 -5.19 -0.04 22.99
CA GLU A 146 -5.43 1.12 23.88
C GLU A 146 -6.59 0.85 24.84
N ARG A 147 -7.68 0.23 24.40
CA ARG A 147 -8.77 -0.20 25.29
C ARG A 147 -8.31 -1.18 26.36
N GLU A 148 -7.51 -2.18 25.98
CA GLU A 148 -6.96 -3.13 26.94
C GLU A 148 -6.05 -2.45 27.99
N LYS A 149 -5.22 -1.49 27.55
CA LYS A 149 -4.38 -0.70 28.46
C LYS A 149 -5.22 0.16 29.41
N ALA A 150 -6.24 0.84 28.88
CA ALA A 150 -7.14 1.67 29.68
C ALA A 150 -7.89 0.84 30.73
N ALA A 151 -8.41 -0.33 30.35
CA ALA A 151 -9.07 -1.26 31.26
C ALA A 151 -8.12 -1.74 32.39
N LYS A 152 -6.87 -2.10 32.04
CA LYS A 152 -5.85 -2.50 33.04
C LYS A 152 -5.48 -1.36 33.99
N LYS A 153 -5.41 -0.12 33.48
CA LYS A 153 -5.12 1.06 34.29
C LYS A 153 -6.26 1.35 35.26
N ALA A 154 -7.51 1.30 34.82
CA ALA A 154 -8.69 1.45 35.66
C ALA A 154 -8.76 0.40 36.78
N ALA A 155 -8.50 -0.87 36.45
CA ALA A 155 -8.49 -1.96 37.43
C ALA A 155 -7.38 -1.83 38.50
N LYS A 156 -6.27 -1.15 38.18
CA LYS A 156 -5.19 -0.86 39.13
C LYS A 156 -5.50 0.35 40.03
N ALA A 157 -6.31 1.29 39.55
CA ALA A 157 -6.68 2.49 40.33
C ALA A 157 -7.76 2.22 41.39
N VAL A 158 -8.45 1.09 41.30
CA VAL A 158 -9.50 0.67 42.24
C VAL A 158 -8.93 -0.23 43.39
N LYS A 159 -7.67 -0.64 43.27
CA LYS A 159 -6.93 -1.35 44.32
C LYS A 159 -6.07 -0.42 45.16
#